data_d1db5ea36561272f84788de11f43ba0f
#
_entry.id   d1db5ea36561272f84788de11f43ba0f
#
_cell.length_a   1.000
_cell.length_b   1.000
_cell.length_c   1.000
_cell.angle_alpha   90.00
_cell.angle_beta   90.00
_cell.angle_gamma   90.00
#
_symmetry.space_group_name_H-M   'P 1'
#
loop_
_entity.id
_entity.type
_entity.pdbx_description
1 polymer ?
#
loop_
_entity_poly.entity_id
_entity_poly.type
_entity_poly.pdbx_seq_one_letter_code
_entity_poly.pdbx_strand_id
1 'polypeptide(L)'
;LSQNPPGATIRPKGQAHVTACINKGDVMSLERCQTALKEWAVTVDALAKGDQILLMRKGGIHEEGKNFRVLYPQFLLYPTYEHQKSDLLKPSHQPELARILTQPAPKDTITFSYWAKIFEVLEISQQDQVDSLSPHFIWTNAYAQSRLYWKPMLPLSVMLLRVFRMEKPVTVPHLPEYTGCRSWVDIVTNVPLGKVTPVLGEAAFQRRVDEVKGSLGLAVGAR
;
A
#
# COMPACT_ATOMS: atom_id res chain seq x y z
N LEU A 1 -29.15 -45.34 -13.86
CA LEU A 1 -28.96 -44.61 -12.57
C LEU A 1 -27.78 -43.66 -12.74
N SER A 2 -28.11 -42.44 -13.15
CA SER A 2 -27.17 -41.33 -13.35
C SER A 2 -26.96 -40.61 -12.00
N GLN A 3 -25.75 -40.60 -11.48
CA GLN A 3 -25.40 -39.79 -10.31
C GLN A 3 -24.85 -38.44 -10.78
N ASN A 4 -25.60 -37.38 -10.46
CA ASN A 4 -25.15 -36.00 -10.60
C ASN A 4 -24.00 -35.72 -9.61
N PRO A 5 -22.93 -35.02 -10.01
CA PRO A 5 -21.91 -34.55 -9.08
C PRO A 5 -22.44 -33.41 -8.18
N PRO A 6 -21.99 -33.29 -6.93
CA PRO A 6 -22.46 -32.27 -5.99
C PRO A 6 -22.11 -30.87 -6.46
N GLY A 7 -23.06 -29.97 -6.25
CA GLY A 7 -23.14 -28.61 -6.75
C GLY A 7 -21.88 -27.75 -6.56
N ALA A 8 -21.45 -27.17 -7.64
CA ALA A 8 -20.56 -26.04 -7.65
C ALA A 8 -21.29 -24.83 -7.01
N THR A 9 -20.87 -24.44 -5.84
CA THR A 9 -21.33 -23.19 -5.20
C THR A 9 -20.92 -22.03 -6.10
N ILE A 10 -21.90 -21.47 -6.81
CA ILE A 10 -21.70 -20.25 -7.60
C ILE A 10 -21.45 -19.12 -6.61
N ARG A 11 -20.20 -18.69 -6.49
CA ARG A 11 -19.85 -17.50 -5.71
C ARG A 11 -20.43 -16.26 -6.39
N PRO A 12 -21.07 -15.35 -5.65
CA PRO A 12 -21.56 -14.10 -6.22
C PRO A 12 -20.36 -13.30 -6.76
N LYS A 13 -20.39 -12.93 -8.04
CA LYS A 13 -19.40 -12.05 -8.67
C LYS A 13 -19.53 -10.67 -8.01
N GLY A 14 -18.45 -10.17 -7.43
CA GLY A 14 -18.37 -8.77 -7.00
C GLY A 14 -18.11 -8.50 -5.52
N GLN A 15 -17.87 -9.51 -4.68
CA GLN A 15 -17.48 -9.27 -3.29
C GLN A 15 -15.97 -9.05 -3.18
N ALA A 16 -15.56 -8.02 -2.40
CA ALA A 16 -14.17 -7.86 -1.99
C ALA A 16 -13.75 -9.04 -1.10
N HIS A 17 -12.56 -9.58 -1.35
CA HIS A 17 -12.04 -10.71 -0.59
C HIS A 17 -10.84 -10.27 0.25
N VAL A 18 -10.80 -10.76 1.49
CA VAL A 18 -9.60 -10.70 2.33
C VAL A 18 -8.68 -11.82 1.87
N THR A 19 -7.53 -11.45 1.31
CA THR A 19 -6.59 -12.43 0.73
C THR A 19 -5.52 -12.87 1.73
N ALA A 20 -5.14 -12.02 2.68
CA ALA A 20 -4.23 -12.35 3.76
C ALA A 20 -4.43 -11.42 4.96
N CYS A 21 -4.61 -12.00 6.15
CA CYS A 21 -4.39 -11.33 7.43
C CYS A 21 -3.02 -11.77 7.95
N ILE A 22 -2.13 -10.83 8.20
CA ILE A 22 -0.85 -11.14 8.85
C ILE A 22 -1.12 -11.23 10.34
N ASN A 23 -0.83 -12.39 10.94
CA ASN A 23 -1.09 -12.67 12.34
C ASN A 23 -0.58 -11.57 13.27
N LYS A 24 -1.44 -11.11 14.20
CA LYS A 24 -1.15 -10.08 15.20
C LYS A 24 -0.01 -10.44 16.18
N GLY A 25 0.49 -11.69 16.14
CA GLY A 25 1.44 -12.22 17.12
C GLY A 25 2.92 -12.11 16.77
N ASP A 26 3.29 -11.89 15.51
CA ASP A 26 4.69 -11.81 15.11
C ASP A 26 5.19 -10.35 15.10
N VAL A 27 5.29 -9.76 16.28
CA VAL A 27 6.10 -8.57 16.49
C VAL A 27 7.56 -9.02 16.71
N MET A 28 8.17 -9.62 15.69
CA MET A 28 9.61 -9.54 15.59
C MET A 28 9.91 -8.10 15.17
N SER A 29 10.45 -7.32 16.10
CA SER A 29 11.02 -6.02 15.78
C SER A 29 12.18 -6.27 14.82
N LEU A 30 11.94 -6.03 13.51
CA LEU A 30 13.04 -6.00 12.56
C LEU A 30 13.96 -4.87 12.99
N GLU A 31 15.13 -5.20 13.46
CA GLU A 31 16.14 -4.19 13.77
C GLU A 31 16.61 -3.48 12.50
N ARG A 32 16.48 -4.12 11.34
CA ARG A 32 16.97 -3.67 10.04
C ARG A 32 16.03 -4.09 8.92
N CYS A 33 16.04 -3.34 7.82
CA CYS A 33 15.24 -3.62 6.63
C CYS A 33 16.06 -3.38 5.35
N GLN A 34 15.91 -4.27 4.36
CA GLN A 34 16.57 -4.14 3.05
C GLN A 34 15.57 -3.98 1.90
N THR A 35 14.30 -4.22 2.12
CA THR A 35 13.28 -4.10 1.09
C THR A 35 12.61 -2.75 1.16
N ALA A 36 12.47 -2.08 0.03
CA ALA A 36 11.76 -0.81 -0.08
C ALA A 36 10.67 -0.86 -1.16
N LEU A 37 9.56 -0.18 -0.91
CA LEU A 37 8.49 0.02 -1.88
C LEU A 37 8.55 1.46 -2.40
N LYS A 38 8.76 1.60 -3.71
CA LYS A 38 8.70 2.90 -4.39
C LYS A 38 7.27 3.39 -4.47
N GLU A 39 7.08 4.63 -4.03
CA GLU A 39 5.79 5.32 -4.13
C GLU A 39 6.02 6.82 -4.35
N TRP A 40 5.06 7.51 -4.93
CA TRP A 40 5.12 8.96 -5.07
C TRP A 40 5.40 9.63 -3.72
N ALA A 41 6.26 10.64 -3.73
CA ALA A 41 6.61 11.34 -2.49
C ALA A 41 5.37 11.95 -1.81
N VAL A 42 4.38 12.43 -2.58
CA VAL A 42 3.10 12.93 -2.04
C VAL A 42 2.27 11.83 -1.40
N THR A 43 2.33 10.60 -1.93
CA THR A 43 1.64 9.45 -1.31
C THR A 43 2.35 9.02 -0.02
N VAL A 44 3.68 9.00 -0.03
CA VAL A 44 4.48 8.75 1.19
C VAL A 44 4.16 9.79 2.27
N ASP A 45 4.02 11.07 1.89
CA ASP A 45 3.65 12.15 2.81
C ASP A 45 2.24 11.95 3.39
N ALA A 46 1.26 11.56 2.57
CA ALA A 46 -0.10 11.25 3.03
C ALA A 46 -0.12 10.06 4.01
N LEU A 47 0.66 9.00 3.72
CA LEU A 47 0.86 7.87 4.64
C LEU A 47 1.53 8.31 5.94
N ALA A 48 2.51 9.22 5.85
CA ALA A 48 3.28 9.76 6.97
C ALA A 48 2.46 10.66 7.90
N LYS A 49 1.36 11.24 7.42
CA LYS A 49 0.40 12.05 8.18
C LYS A 49 -0.78 11.22 8.70
N GLY A 50 -0.98 9.99 8.19
CA GLY A 50 -2.14 9.17 8.48
C GLY A 50 -3.40 9.58 7.72
N ASP A 51 -3.28 10.47 6.73
CA ASP A 51 -4.37 10.87 5.85
C ASP A 51 -4.83 9.69 4.99
N GLN A 52 -3.91 8.78 4.70
CA GLN A 52 -4.12 7.54 3.96
C GLN A 52 -3.44 6.38 4.67
N ILE A 53 -4.08 5.20 4.67
CA ILE A 53 -3.50 3.96 5.22
C ILE A 53 -3.42 2.85 4.16
N LEU A 54 -3.78 3.12 2.92
CA LEU A 54 -3.85 2.10 1.88
C LEU A 54 -2.97 2.44 0.68
N LEU A 55 -2.52 1.40 -0.02
CA LEU A 55 -1.92 1.51 -1.35
C LEU A 55 -2.63 0.55 -2.31
N MET A 56 -2.76 0.95 -3.57
CA MET A 56 -3.34 0.13 -4.62
C MET A 56 -2.24 -0.41 -5.53
N ARG A 57 -2.23 -1.72 -5.74
CA ARG A 57 -1.27 -2.41 -6.62
C ARG A 57 -1.97 -3.40 -7.55
N LYS A 58 -1.53 -3.43 -8.79
CA LYS A 58 -2.03 -4.36 -9.80
C LYS A 58 -0.87 -5.22 -10.30
N GLY A 59 -0.80 -6.44 -9.79
CA GLY A 59 0.37 -7.31 -10.00
C GLY A 59 1.59 -6.87 -9.19
N GLY A 60 2.69 -7.63 -9.26
CA GLY A 60 3.92 -7.34 -8.52
C GLY A 60 3.92 -7.83 -7.06
N ILE A 61 2.81 -8.39 -6.61
CA ILE A 61 2.76 -9.25 -5.45
C ILE A 61 2.79 -10.65 -6.06
N HIS A 62 3.93 -11.34 -5.99
CA HIS A 62 4.13 -12.58 -6.75
C HIS A 62 3.13 -13.65 -6.36
N GLU A 63 2.44 -14.21 -7.37
CA GLU A 63 1.72 -15.46 -7.28
C GLU A 63 2.70 -16.61 -7.47
N GLU A 64 3.04 -17.33 -6.42
CA GLU A 64 3.50 -18.71 -6.54
C GLU A 64 2.31 -19.64 -6.32
N GLY A 65 1.70 -20.11 -7.42
CA GLY A 65 0.56 -21.03 -7.40
C GLY A 65 -0.79 -20.31 -7.18
N LYS A 66 -1.82 -21.08 -6.76
CA LYS A 66 -3.18 -20.59 -6.54
C LYS A 66 -3.37 -19.78 -5.26
N ASN A 67 -2.31 -19.60 -4.45
CA ASN A 67 -2.37 -18.91 -3.17
C ASN A 67 -1.62 -17.58 -3.26
N PHE A 68 -2.30 -16.48 -2.96
CA PHE A 68 -1.71 -15.17 -2.77
C PHE A 68 -0.66 -15.21 -1.65
N ARG A 69 0.55 -14.79 -1.95
CA ARG A 69 1.63 -14.70 -0.97
C ARG A 69 2.19 -13.29 -0.94
N VAL A 70 2.12 -12.64 0.23
CA VAL A 70 2.82 -11.38 0.47
C VAL A 70 4.30 -11.71 0.67
N LEU A 71 5.14 -11.44 -0.33
CA LEU A 71 6.59 -11.69 -0.25
C LEU A 71 7.28 -10.74 0.72
N TYR A 72 6.79 -9.51 0.81
CA TYR A 72 7.39 -8.46 1.63
C TYR A 72 6.37 -7.89 2.61
N PRO A 73 6.15 -8.56 3.76
CA PRO A 73 5.17 -8.09 4.74
C PRO A 73 5.59 -6.78 5.43
N GLN A 74 6.86 -6.39 5.29
CA GLN A 74 7.46 -5.23 5.93
C GLN A 74 8.50 -4.60 4.98
N PHE A 75 8.49 -3.26 4.89
CA PHE A 75 9.35 -2.56 3.94
C PHE A 75 9.53 -1.09 4.31
N LEU A 76 10.59 -0.49 3.78
CA LEU A 76 10.82 0.96 3.80
C LEU A 76 9.93 1.65 2.77
N LEU A 77 9.40 2.82 3.08
CA LEU A 77 8.73 3.68 2.11
C LEU A 77 9.79 4.49 1.35
N TYR A 78 9.89 4.25 0.05
CA TYR A 78 10.85 4.89 -0.83
C TYR A 78 10.16 6.01 -1.62
N PRO A 79 10.35 7.30 -1.26
CA PRO A 79 9.72 8.40 -1.98
C PRO A 79 10.34 8.57 -3.37
N THR A 80 9.49 8.62 -4.40
CA THR A 80 9.90 8.96 -5.77
C THR A 80 9.29 10.29 -6.17
N TYR A 81 10.06 11.09 -6.93
CA TYR A 81 9.67 12.44 -7.32
C TYR A 81 9.26 12.52 -8.79
N GLU A 82 9.61 11.51 -9.58
CA GLU A 82 9.28 11.43 -11.00
C GLU A 82 7.82 11.03 -11.22
N HIS A 83 7.26 11.49 -12.34
CA HIS A 83 5.92 11.12 -12.82
C HIS A 83 4.75 11.48 -11.89
N GLN A 84 4.97 12.28 -10.85
CA GLN A 84 3.90 12.82 -10.03
C GLN A 84 3.17 13.93 -10.82
N LYS A 85 1.85 13.82 -10.96
CA LYS A 85 1.02 14.77 -11.68
C LYS A 85 -0.10 15.27 -10.79
N SER A 86 -0.30 16.58 -10.75
CA SER A 86 -1.32 17.22 -9.93
C SER A 86 -2.75 16.84 -10.36
N ASP A 87 -2.97 16.65 -11.66
CA ASP A 87 -4.26 16.24 -12.23
C ASP A 87 -4.69 14.81 -11.82
N LEU A 88 -3.76 13.99 -11.33
CA LEU A 88 -4.05 12.67 -10.81
C LEU A 88 -4.36 12.67 -9.31
N LEU A 89 -4.25 13.82 -8.64
CA LEU A 89 -4.57 14.03 -7.24
C LEU A 89 -5.89 14.79 -7.07
N LYS A 90 -6.59 14.50 -5.99
CA LYS A 90 -7.74 15.31 -5.57
C LYS A 90 -7.30 16.75 -5.31
N PRO A 91 -8.14 17.74 -5.57
CA PRO A 91 -7.79 19.16 -5.38
C PRO A 91 -7.24 19.47 -3.99
N SER A 92 -7.74 18.81 -2.94
CA SER A 92 -7.27 18.97 -1.55
C SER A 92 -5.82 18.56 -1.32
N HIS A 93 -5.22 17.74 -2.19
CA HIS A 93 -3.84 17.23 -2.06
C HIS A 93 -2.86 17.80 -3.09
N GLN A 94 -3.36 18.62 -4.03
CA GLN A 94 -2.50 19.29 -5.02
C GLN A 94 -1.54 20.32 -4.39
N PRO A 95 -1.95 21.12 -3.38
CA PRO A 95 -1.01 22.03 -2.70
C PRO A 95 0.15 21.31 -2.03
N GLU A 96 -0.09 20.10 -1.51
CA GLU A 96 0.94 19.30 -0.88
C GLU A 96 1.97 18.80 -1.91
N LEU A 97 1.51 18.34 -3.08
CA LEU A 97 2.42 18.01 -4.17
C LEU A 97 3.23 19.22 -4.61
N ALA A 98 2.60 20.40 -4.76
CA ALA A 98 3.31 21.61 -5.12
C ALA A 98 4.40 21.94 -4.09
N ARG A 99 4.11 21.85 -2.78
CA ARG A 99 5.06 22.04 -1.69
C ARG A 99 6.24 21.05 -1.78
N ILE A 100 5.98 19.79 -2.05
CA ILE A 100 7.03 18.75 -2.19
C ILE A 100 7.94 19.07 -3.39
N LEU A 101 7.36 19.50 -4.51
CA LEU A 101 8.10 19.80 -5.73
C LEU A 101 8.85 21.15 -5.70
N THR A 102 8.62 22.02 -4.71
CA THR A 102 9.43 23.24 -4.54
C THR A 102 10.85 22.95 -4.09
N GLN A 103 11.09 21.77 -3.49
CA GLN A 103 12.42 21.35 -3.09
C GLN A 103 13.05 20.49 -4.20
N PRO A 104 14.34 20.69 -4.51
CA PRO A 104 15.01 19.84 -5.47
C PRO A 104 15.01 18.39 -4.99
N ALA A 105 14.57 17.46 -5.85
CA ALA A 105 14.63 16.05 -5.56
C ALA A 105 16.11 15.64 -5.33
N PRO A 106 16.40 14.90 -4.26
CA PRO A 106 17.76 14.37 -4.07
C PRO A 106 18.15 13.50 -5.27
N LYS A 107 19.32 13.77 -5.89
CA LYS A 107 19.78 13.03 -7.07
C LYS A 107 20.61 11.81 -6.70
N ASP A 108 21.48 11.97 -5.71
CA ASP A 108 22.51 10.98 -5.39
C ASP A 108 22.22 10.21 -4.10
N THR A 109 21.13 10.52 -3.42
CA THR A 109 20.79 9.91 -2.13
C THR A 109 19.30 9.65 -2.00
N ILE A 110 18.96 8.70 -1.13
CA ILE A 110 17.60 8.40 -0.70
C ILE A 110 17.55 8.46 0.82
N THR A 111 16.56 9.17 1.37
CA THR A 111 16.35 9.22 2.81
C THR A 111 15.11 8.41 3.17
N PHE A 112 15.29 7.38 3.99
CA PHE A 112 14.22 6.60 4.58
C PHE A 112 13.85 7.18 5.93
N SER A 113 12.64 7.70 6.03
CA SER A 113 12.07 8.25 7.26
C SER A 113 10.92 7.40 7.80
N TYR A 114 10.39 6.53 6.97
CA TYR A 114 9.20 5.73 7.27
C TYR A 114 9.38 4.28 6.85
N TRP A 115 8.81 3.42 7.67
CA TRP A 115 8.74 1.98 7.48
C TRP A 115 7.29 1.53 7.63
N ALA A 116 6.88 0.50 6.94
CA ALA A 116 5.52 0.02 6.94
C ALA A 116 5.44 -1.49 7.12
N LYS A 117 4.37 -1.94 7.77
CA LYS A 117 3.89 -3.33 7.76
C LYS A 117 2.59 -3.41 6.98
N ILE A 118 2.43 -4.45 6.18
CA ILE A 118 1.13 -4.80 5.62
C ILE A 118 0.28 -5.36 6.77
N PHE A 119 -0.84 -4.72 7.04
CA PHE A 119 -1.81 -5.18 8.03
C PHE A 119 -2.76 -6.20 7.40
N GLU A 120 -3.28 -5.88 6.20
CA GLU A 120 -4.24 -6.71 5.48
C GLU A 120 -4.16 -6.39 3.99
N VAL A 121 -4.46 -7.37 3.13
CA VAL A 121 -4.62 -7.16 1.69
C VAL A 121 -6.02 -7.54 1.28
N LEU A 122 -6.72 -6.61 0.64
CA LEU A 122 -8.05 -6.78 0.09
C LEU A 122 -7.94 -6.85 -1.42
N GLU A 123 -8.67 -7.76 -2.05
CA GLU A 123 -8.76 -7.83 -3.51
C GLU A 123 -10.10 -7.28 -3.97
N ILE A 124 -10.05 -6.35 -4.91
CA ILE A 124 -11.22 -5.74 -5.53
C ILE A 124 -11.17 -5.90 -7.04
N SER A 125 -12.33 -6.07 -7.66
CA SER A 125 -12.44 -6.32 -9.09
C SER A 125 -13.53 -5.49 -9.76
N GLN A 126 -14.28 -4.72 -8.98
CA GLN A 126 -15.41 -3.95 -9.46
C GLN A 126 -15.16 -2.45 -9.33
N GLN A 127 -15.74 -1.68 -10.25
CA GLN A 127 -15.63 -0.22 -10.29
C GLN A 127 -16.24 0.43 -9.04
N ASP A 128 -17.40 -0.02 -8.61
CA ASP A 128 -18.11 0.49 -7.43
C ASP A 128 -17.30 0.31 -6.15
N GLN A 129 -16.51 -0.76 -6.05
CA GLN A 129 -15.57 -0.97 -4.95
C GLN A 129 -14.45 0.08 -4.94
N VAL A 130 -13.90 0.43 -6.11
CA VAL A 130 -12.91 1.52 -6.23
C VAL A 130 -13.54 2.86 -5.85
N ASP A 131 -14.76 3.11 -6.32
CA ASP A 131 -15.47 4.37 -6.06
C ASP A 131 -15.80 4.53 -4.57
N SER A 132 -16.20 3.44 -3.91
CA SER A 132 -16.48 3.44 -2.47
C SER A 132 -15.24 3.70 -1.62
N LEU A 133 -14.05 3.34 -2.11
CA LEU A 133 -12.77 3.62 -1.45
C LEU A 133 -12.30 5.07 -1.65
N SER A 134 -12.98 5.87 -2.47
CA SER A 134 -12.55 7.26 -2.75
C SER A 134 -12.24 8.09 -1.51
N PRO A 135 -13.02 8.05 -0.41
CA PRO A 135 -12.71 8.84 0.78
C PRO A 135 -11.36 8.51 1.45
N HIS A 136 -10.76 7.35 1.12
CA HIS A 136 -9.62 6.78 1.83
C HIS A 136 -8.28 6.92 1.09
N PHE A 137 -8.26 7.61 -0.07
CA PHE A 137 -7.03 7.82 -0.84
C PHE A 137 -6.96 9.24 -1.41
N ILE A 138 -5.74 9.69 -1.71
CA ILE A 138 -5.45 11.05 -2.19
C ILE A 138 -5.63 11.24 -3.70
N TRP A 139 -5.69 10.16 -4.48
CA TRP A 139 -5.78 10.21 -5.92
C TRP A 139 -7.21 10.54 -6.40
N THR A 140 -7.33 10.96 -7.67
CA THR A 140 -8.65 11.06 -8.31
C THR A 140 -9.25 9.67 -8.53
N ASN A 141 -10.59 9.60 -8.60
CA ASN A 141 -11.27 8.34 -8.95
C ASN A 141 -10.84 7.84 -10.33
N ALA A 142 -10.68 8.73 -11.31
CA ALA A 142 -10.21 8.37 -12.64
C ALA A 142 -8.84 7.69 -12.62
N TYR A 143 -7.90 8.17 -11.78
CA TYR A 143 -6.62 7.49 -11.60
C TYR A 143 -6.78 6.12 -10.93
N ALA A 144 -7.54 6.02 -9.86
CA ALA A 144 -7.78 4.75 -9.18
C ALA A 144 -8.45 3.71 -10.09
N GLN A 145 -9.43 4.14 -10.89
CA GLN A 145 -10.08 3.32 -11.91
C GLN A 145 -9.11 2.86 -13.00
N SER A 146 -8.22 3.74 -13.46
CA SER A 146 -7.18 3.35 -14.43
C SER A 146 -6.29 2.21 -13.92
N ARG A 147 -6.06 2.15 -12.60
CA ARG A 147 -5.35 1.03 -11.97
C ARG A 147 -6.17 -0.25 -12.01
N LEU A 148 -7.49 -0.18 -11.79
CA LEU A 148 -8.37 -1.34 -11.88
C LEU A 148 -8.35 -1.95 -13.29
N TYR A 149 -8.38 -1.12 -14.33
CA TYR A 149 -8.43 -1.59 -15.72
C TYR A 149 -7.08 -1.93 -16.34
N TRP A 150 -5.98 -1.57 -15.70
CA TRP A 150 -4.67 -2.04 -16.12
C TRP A 150 -4.53 -3.54 -15.78
N LYS A 151 -4.30 -4.40 -16.77
CA LYS A 151 -4.32 -5.88 -16.65
C LYS A 151 -5.67 -6.37 -16.08
N PRO A 152 -6.77 -6.26 -16.82
CA PRO A 152 -8.12 -6.45 -16.30
C PRO A 152 -8.41 -7.86 -15.77
N MET A 153 -7.61 -8.86 -16.18
CA MET A 153 -7.75 -10.26 -15.73
C MET A 153 -7.27 -10.48 -14.28
N LEU A 154 -6.56 -9.52 -13.70
CA LEU A 154 -6.07 -9.60 -12.31
C LEU A 154 -6.92 -8.70 -11.41
N PRO A 155 -7.14 -9.07 -10.15
CA PRO A 155 -7.75 -8.16 -9.17
C PRO A 155 -6.82 -6.99 -8.87
N LEU A 156 -7.38 -5.90 -8.38
CA LEU A 156 -6.63 -4.79 -7.79
C LEU A 156 -6.41 -5.08 -6.30
N SER A 157 -5.16 -5.19 -5.89
CA SER A 157 -4.81 -5.39 -4.49
C SER A 157 -4.78 -4.06 -3.76
N VAL A 158 -5.56 -3.95 -2.69
CA VAL A 158 -5.59 -2.82 -1.75
C VAL A 158 -4.85 -3.27 -0.49
N MET A 159 -3.64 -2.78 -0.30
CA MET A 159 -2.81 -3.08 0.86
C MET A 159 -3.09 -2.07 1.96
N LEU A 160 -3.62 -2.51 3.10
CA LEU A 160 -3.74 -1.70 4.32
C LEU A 160 -2.41 -1.73 5.07
N LEU A 161 -1.87 -0.56 5.38
CA LEU A 161 -0.52 -0.40 5.91
C LEU A 161 -0.54 0.19 7.31
N ARG A 162 0.18 -0.44 8.21
CA ARG A 162 0.58 0.13 9.48
C ARG A 162 1.91 0.85 9.28
N VAL A 163 1.91 2.17 9.29
CA VAL A 163 3.10 3.00 9.03
C VAL A 163 3.73 3.47 10.33
N PHE A 164 5.06 3.45 10.34
CA PHE A 164 5.88 3.87 11.46
C PHE A 164 6.89 4.92 11.02
N ARG A 165 7.08 5.94 11.83
CA ARG A 165 8.14 6.94 11.69
C ARG A 165 9.40 6.44 12.38
N MET A 166 10.52 6.50 11.68
CA MET A 166 11.85 6.26 12.26
C MET A 166 12.29 7.50 13.05
N GLU A 167 12.78 7.31 14.28
CA GLU A 167 13.25 8.43 15.10
C GLU A 167 14.45 9.13 14.43
N LYS A 168 15.33 8.34 13.80
CA LYS A 168 16.46 8.83 13.03
C LYS A 168 16.31 8.39 11.57
N PRO A 169 15.99 9.31 10.64
CA PRO A 169 16.02 9.00 9.22
C PRO A 169 17.39 8.48 8.78
N VAL A 170 17.40 7.55 7.85
CA VAL A 170 18.64 6.96 7.30
C VAL A 170 18.77 7.35 5.84
N THR A 171 19.88 8.00 5.51
CA THR A 171 20.21 8.37 4.14
C THR A 171 21.23 7.39 3.57
N VAL A 172 20.94 6.87 2.39
CA VAL A 172 21.80 5.94 1.65
C VAL A 172 22.09 6.49 0.25
N PRO A 173 23.18 6.07 -0.42
CA PRO A 173 23.42 6.41 -1.81
C PRO A 173 22.27 5.92 -2.72
N HIS A 174 21.93 6.72 -3.73
CA HIS A 174 21.05 6.31 -4.81
C HIS A 174 21.85 5.52 -5.84
N LEU A 175 21.72 4.22 -5.86
CA LEU A 175 22.48 3.35 -6.76
C LEU A 175 21.73 3.12 -8.07
N PRO A 176 22.45 2.85 -9.20
CA PRO A 176 21.82 2.59 -10.49
C PRO A 176 20.81 1.44 -10.47
N GLU A 177 21.04 0.40 -9.67
CA GLU A 177 20.14 -0.73 -9.52
C GLU A 177 18.77 -0.36 -8.90
N TYR A 178 18.65 0.80 -8.26
CA TYR A 178 17.38 1.31 -7.75
C TYR A 178 16.56 2.05 -8.80
N THR A 179 17.13 2.30 -9.98
CA THR A 179 16.45 3.02 -11.07
C THR A 179 15.39 2.14 -11.77
N GLY A 180 14.61 2.75 -12.66
CA GLY A 180 13.61 2.06 -13.49
C GLY A 180 12.26 1.87 -12.81
N CYS A 181 11.32 1.27 -13.57
CA CYS A 181 9.89 1.16 -13.21
C CYS A 181 9.56 -0.01 -12.27
N ARG A 182 10.47 -0.40 -11.39
CA ARG A 182 10.21 -1.44 -10.39
C ARG A 182 9.53 -0.83 -9.18
N SER A 183 8.48 -1.48 -8.68
CA SER A 183 7.84 -1.07 -7.42
C SER A 183 8.66 -1.48 -6.20
N TRP A 184 9.23 -2.68 -6.23
CA TRP A 184 10.04 -3.24 -5.14
C TRP A 184 11.52 -3.12 -5.47
N VAL A 185 12.29 -2.71 -4.48
CA VAL A 185 13.74 -2.52 -4.57
C VAL A 185 14.41 -3.14 -3.35
N ASP A 186 15.42 -3.95 -3.61
CA ASP A 186 16.32 -4.44 -2.56
C ASP A 186 17.42 -3.40 -2.33
N ILE A 187 17.44 -2.84 -1.14
CA ILE A 187 18.43 -1.84 -0.74
C ILE A 187 19.70 -2.56 -0.32
N VAL A 188 20.81 -2.27 -1.00
CA VAL A 188 22.12 -2.89 -0.71
C VAL A 188 22.53 -2.67 0.73
N THR A 189 22.31 -1.46 1.26
CA THR A 189 22.52 -1.15 2.66
C THR A 189 21.40 -1.73 3.52
N ASN A 190 21.75 -2.57 4.47
CA ASN A 190 20.79 -3.08 5.44
C ASN A 190 20.43 -1.95 6.43
N VAL A 191 19.33 -1.25 6.16
CA VAL A 191 18.92 -0.01 6.86
C VAL A 191 18.51 -0.33 8.29
N PRO A 192 19.19 0.22 9.31
CA PRO A 192 18.76 0.08 10.70
C PRO A 192 17.47 0.88 10.92
N LEU A 193 16.46 0.24 11.47
CA LEU A 193 15.17 0.91 11.76
C LEU A 193 15.27 1.75 13.05
N GLY A 194 16.08 1.32 14.00
CA GLY A 194 16.20 1.98 15.29
C GLY A 194 14.86 2.04 16.03
N LYS A 195 14.65 3.09 16.80
CA LYS A 195 13.36 3.33 17.46
C LYS A 195 12.36 3.88 16.45
N VAL A 196 11.20 3.23 16.38
CA VAL A 196 10.11 3.60 15.49
C VAL A 196 8.86 3.93 16.30
N THR A 197 8.06 4.89 15.81
CA THR A 197 6.80 5.30 16.42
C THR A 197 5.69 5.16 15.39
N PRO A 198 4.54 4.53 15.72
CA PRO A 198 3.44 4.43 14.78
C PRO A 198 2.90 5.83 14.44
N VAL A 199 2.61 6.07 13.17
CA VAL A 199 2.03 7.32 12.66
C VAL A 199 0.65 7.56 13.27
N LEU A 200 -0.18 6.52 13.30
CA LEU A 200 -1.48 6.54 13.97
C LEU A 200 -1.41 5.68 15.24
N GLY A 201 -1.98 6.16 16.35
CA GLY A 201 -2.20 5.32 17.53
C GLY A 201 -3.12 4.15 17.22
N GLU A 202 -3.09 3.08 18.02
CA GLU A 202 -3.81 1.82 17.74
C GLU A 202 -5.29 2.05 17.46
N ALA A 203 -5.99 2.78 18.34
CA ALA A 203 -7.42 3.04 18.17
C ALA A 203 -7.74 3.86 16.91
N ALA A 204 -6.89 4.84 16.56
CA ALA A 204 -7.06 5.62 15.33
C ALA A 204 -6.83 4.79 14.10
N PHE A 205 -5.80 3.95 14.10
CA PHE A 205 -5.51 3.04 12.99
C PHE A 205 -6.66 2.05 12.79
N GLN A 206 -7.14 1.42 13.87
CA GLN A 206 -8.25 0.46 13.76
C GLN A 206 -9.53 1.12 13.22
N ARG A 207 -9.87 2.34 13.65
CA ARG A 207 -10.99 3.08 13.05
C ARG A 207 -10.83 3.27 11.55
N ARG A 208 -9.63 3.66 11.08
CA ARG A 208 -9.36 3.81 9.63
C ARG A 208 -9.49 2.49 8.88
N VAL A 209 -9.05 1.38 9.47
CA VAL A 209 -9.24 0.02 8.89
C VAL A 209 -10.73 -0.31 8.80
N ASP A 210 -11.49 -0.05 9.87
CA ASP A 210 -12.92 -0.33 9.92
C ASP A 210 -13.70 0.52 8.90
N GLU A 211 -13.33 1.79 8.72
CA GLU A 211 -13.89 2.69 7.70
C GLU A 211 -13.63 2.16 6.27
N VAL A 212 -12.40 1.75 5.96
CA VAL A 212 -12.05 1.18 4.65
C VAL A 212 -12.83 -0.11 4.40
N LYS A 213 -12.88 -1.01 5.38
CA LYS A 213 -13.61 -2.28 5.26
C LYS A 213 -15.12 -2.06 5.16
N GLY A 214 -15.66 -1.12 5.94
CA GLY A 214 -17.08 -0.73 5.87
C GLY A 214 -17.48 -0.19 4.51
N SER A 215 -16.62 0.62 3.86
CA SER A 215 -16.83 1.11 2.49
C SER A 215 -16.92 -0.01 1.45
N LEU A 216 -16.31 -1.16 1.71
CA LEU A 216 -16.37 -2.35 0.86
C LEU A 216 -17.45 -3.36 1.28
N GLY A 217 -18.27 -3.04 2.30
CA GLY A 217 -19.27 -3.96 2.84
C GLY A 217 -18.67 -5.20 3.51
N LEU A 218 -17.39 -5.14 3.93
CA LEU A 218 -16.73 -6.23 4.63
C LEU A 218 -17.03 -6.18 6.12
N ALA A 219 -17.04 -7.36 6.76
CA ALA A 219 -17.24 -7.44 8.20
C ALA A 219 -16.15 -6.64 8.94
N VAL A 220 -16.59 -5.74 9.79
CA VAL A 220 -15.75 -5.00 10.72
C VAL A 220 -15.56 -5.88 11.97
N GLY A 221 -14.32 -6.02 12.43
CA GLY A 221 -14.05 -6.87 13.58
C GLY A 221 -14.88 -6.44 14.80
N ALA A 222 -15.63 -7.38 15.39
CA ALA A 222 -16.27 -7.15 16.68
C ALA A 222 -15.17 -6.79 17.69
N ARG A 223 -15.38 -5.70 18.42
CA ARG A 223 -14.50 -5.24 19.50
C ARG A 223 -14.58 -6.15 20.71
#